data_d35b8316155f46b8fcabffb094141316
#
_entry.id   d35b8316155f46b8fcabffb094141316
#
_cell.length_a   1.000
_cell.length_b   1.000
_cell.length_c   1.000
_cell.angle_alpha   90.00
_cell.angle_beta   90.00
_cell.angle_gamma   90.00
#
_symmetry.space_group_name_H-M   'P 1'
#
loop_
_entity.id
_entity.type
_entity.pdbx_description
1 polymer ?
#
loop_
_entity_poly.entity_id
_entity_poly.type
_entity_poly.pdbx_seq_one_letter_code
_entity_poly.pdbx_strand_id
1 'polypeptide(L)'
;MGTVAGVIPFKAKPGQGAEVARLIAAALPHVEAESDTPLWLVLRSNADADTVFLVDLFSGPDGRDAHMKGEAAKLIFATVPPLLEAEPVIHPADVVARKGA
;
A
#
# COMPACT_ATOMS: atom_id res chain seq x y z
N MET A 1 -12.66 -14.20 3.13
CA MET A 1 -12.70 -12.95 3.89
C MET A 1 -11.30 -12.60 4.35
N GLY A 2 -10.93 -11.33 4.23
CA GLY A 2 -9.60 -10.89 4.66
C GLY A 2 -9.50 -10.81 6.19
N THR A 3 -8.54 -11.52 6.76
CA THR A 3 -8.26 -11.49 8.20
C THR A 3 -6.91 -10.87 8.53
N VAL A 4 -6.02 -10.77 7.56
CA VAL A 4 -4.71 -10.11 7.69
C VAL A 4 -4.66 -8.91 6.78
N ALA A 5 -3.89 -7.93 7.22
CA ALA A 5 -3.79 -6.64 6.55
C ALA A 5 -2.34 -6.17 6.50
N GLY A 6 -2.11 -5.12 5.72
CA GLY A 6 -0.89 -4.35 5.73
C GLY A 6 -1.21 -2.87 5.77
N VAL A 7 -0.40 -2.11 6.48
CA VAL A 7 -0.48 -0.65 6.50
C VAL A 7 0.92 -0.11 6.30
N ILE A 8 1.09 0.74 5.28
CA ILE A 8 2.39 1.33 4.96
C ILE A 8 2.22 2.84 4.86
N PRO A 9 2.71 3.62 5.83
CA PRO A 9 2.82 5.06 5.67
C PRO A 9 4.05 5.41 4.84
N PHE A 10 3.87 6.31 3.87
CA PHE A 10 4.96 6.85 3.05
C PHE A 10 5.07 8.34 3.36
N LYS A 11 6.25 8.78 3.77
CA LYS A 11 6.52 10.21 3.95
C LYS A 11 7.33 10.72 2.76
N ALA A 12 6.69 11.48 1.90
CA ALA A 12 7.34 12.07 0.73
C ALA A 12 8.24 13.24 1.13
N LYS A 13 9.26 13.48 0.34
CA LYS A 13 10.02 14.72 0.41
C LYS A 13 9.08 15.90 0.17
N PRO A 14 9.40 17.10 0.68
CA PRO A 14 8.51 18.26 0.54
C PRO A 14 8.04 18.50 -0.89
N GLY A 15 6.73 18.58 -1.08
CA GLY A 15 6.11 18.81 -2.38
C GLY A 15 5.95 17.59 -3.25
N GLN A 16 6.39 16.40 -2.82
CA GLN A 16 6.33 15.17 -3.63
C GLN A 16 5.17 14.23 -3.29
N GLY A 17 4.28 14.63 -2.37
CA GLY A 17 3.18 13.77 -1.95
C GLY A 17 2.25 13.35 -3.09
N ALA A 18 1.89 14.28 -3.98
CA ALA A 18 1.03 13.98 -5.14
C ALA A 18 1.71 12.97 -6.08
N GLU A 19 3.01 13.11 -6.34
CA GLU A 19 3.75 12.20 -7.21
C GLU A 19 3.89 10.81 -6.57
N VAL A 20 4.16 10.75 -5.27
CA VAL A 20 4.21 9.48 -4.54
C VAL A 20 2.87 8.76 -4.63
N ALA A 21 1.76 9.48 -4.39
CA ALA A 21 0.42 8.90 -4.49
C ALA A 21 0.15 8.38 -5.91
N ARG A 22 0.54 9.14 -6.94
CA ARG A 22 0.36 8.74 -8.35
C ARG A 22 1.15 7.47 -8.69
N LEU A 23 2.40 7.39 -8.24
CA LEU A 23 3.25 6.23 -8.49
C LEU A 23 2.73 4.97 -7.82
N ILE A 24 2.24 5.09 -6.58
CA ILE A 24 1.64 3.95 -5.88
C ILE A 24 0.35 3.53 -6.58
N ALA A 25 -0.51 4.48 -6.92
CA ALA A 25 -1.77 4.20 -7.61
C ALA A 25 -1.56 3.53 -8.98
N ALA A 26 -0.44 3.78 -9.63
CA ALA A 26 -0.10 3.14 -10.91
C ALA A 26 0.03 1.62 -10.82
N ALA A 27 0.19 1.07 -9.61
CA ALA A 27 0.25 -0.37 -9.40
C ALA A 27 -1.12 -1.06 -9.39
N LEU A 28 -2.22 -0.30 -9.42
CA LEU A 28 -3.59 -0.84 -9.33
C LEU A 28 -3.87 -1.98 -10.33
N PRO A 29 -3.51 -1.90 -11.62
CA PRO A 29 -3.79 -3.01 -12.55
C PRO A 29 -3.15 -4.33 -12.12
N HIS A 30 -1.99 -4.28 -11.49
CA HIS A 30 -1.33 -5.48 -10.97
C HIS A 30 -2.07 -6.06 -9.77
N VAL A 31 -2.61 -5.18 -8.91
CA VAL A 31 -3.38 -5.59 -7.73
C VAL A 31 -4.73 -6.18 -8.14
N GLU A 32 -5.36 -5.62 -9.17
CA GLU A 32 -6.63 -6.14 -9.69
C GLU A 32 -6.51 -7.58 -10.19
N ALA A 33 -5.33 -8.00 -10.59
CA ALA A 33 -5.06 -9.38 -10.99
C ALA A 33 -4.83 -10.33 -9.80
N GLU A 34 -4.74 -9.81 -8.57
CA GLU A 34 -4.46 -10.58 -7.36
C GLU A 34 -5.76 -11.00 -6.68
N SER A 35 -6.12 -12.28 -6.81
CA SER A 35 -7.38 -12.79 -6.24
C SER A 35 -7.40 -12.81 -4.70
N ASP A 36 -6.22 -12.82 -4.06
CA ASP A 36 -6.09 -12.90 -2.60
C ASP A 36 -5.91 -11.54 -1.91
N THR A 37 -6.13 -10.44 -2.65
CA THR A 37 -6.10 -9.08 -2.14
C THR A 37 -7.47 -8.43 -2.32
N PRO A 38 -8.43 -8.72 -1.43
CA PRO A 38 -9.81 -8.24 -1.58
C PRO A 38 -9.98 -6.73 -1.39
N LEU A 39 -9.01 -6.05 -0.76
CA LEU A 39 -9.05 -4.60 -0.58
C LEU A 39 -7.65 -4.03 -0.75
N TRP A 40 -7.55 -2.91 -1.46
CA TRP A 40 -6.30 -2.18 -1.64
C TRP A 40 -6.62 -0.71 -1.83
N LEU A 41 -6.12 0.14 -0.92
CA LEU A 41 -6.41 1.57 -0.91
C LEU A 41 -5.12 2.37 -0.89
N VAL A 42 -5.07 3.41 -1.70
CA VAL A 42 -4.06 4.44 -1.62
C VAL A 42 -4.74 5.70 -1.09
N LEU A 43 -4.28 6.18 0.05
CA LEU A 43 -4.88 7.32 0.74
C LEU A 43 -3.86 8.45 0.85
N ARG A 44 -4.28 9.66 0.55
CA ARG A 44 -3.45 10.84 0.78
C ARG A 44 -3.99 11.59 1.97
N SER A 45 -3.12 11.91 2.93
CA SER A 45 -3.53 12.63 4.14
C SER A 45 -4.06 14.01 3.82
N ASN A 46 -5.18 14.37 4.45
CA ASN A 46 -5.70 15.75 4.39
C ASN A 46 -5.00 16.68 5.39
N ALA A 47 -4.31 16.10 6.37
CA ALA A 47 -3.57 16.87 7.38
C ALA A 47 -2.13 17.18 6.93
N ASP A 48 -1.54 16.31 6.11
CA ASP A 48 -0.18 16.46 5.60
C ASP A 48 -0.15 15.98 4.15
N ALA A 49 -0.06 16.91 3.21
CA ALA A 49 -0.11 16.62 1.78
C ALA A 49 1.03 15.71 1.29
N ASP A 50 2.12 15.58 2.07
CA ASP A 50 3.25 14.73 1.73
C ASP A 50 3.21 13.36 2.44
N THR A 51 2.13 13.03 3.12
CA THR A 51 1.92 11.71 3.71
C THR A 51 0.88 10.92 2.91
N VAL A 52 1.28 9.72 2.49
CA VAL A 52 0.46 8.79 1.72
C VAL A 52 0.40 7.47 2.48
N PHE A 53 -0.78 6.86 2.54
CA PHE A 53 -0.96 5.56 3.18
C PHE A 53 -1.36 4.53 2.13
N LEU A 54 -0.78 3.35 2.23
CA LEU A 54 -1.23 2.17 1.50
C LEU A 54 -1.84 1.21 2.52
N VAL A 55 -3.10 0.86 2.31
CA VAL A 55 -3.84 -0.04 3.21
C VAL A 55 -4.41 -1.17 2.37
N ASP A 56 -4.14 -2.40 2.77
CA ASP A 56 -4.63 -3.56 2.06
C ASP A 56 -5.08 -4.67 3.00
N LEU A 57 -6.00 -5.49 2.51
CA LEU A 57 -6.45 -6.71 3.16
C LEU A 57 -6.10 -7.90 2.27
N PHE A 58 -5.80 -9.01 2.90
CA PHE A 58 -5.48 -10.27 2.23
C PHE A 58 -6.39 -11.38 2.72
N SER A 59 -6.61 -12.39 1.88
CA SER A 59 -7.42 -13.57 2.24
C SER A 59 -6.80 -14.36 3.38
N GLY A 60 -5.47 -14.29 3.52
CA GLY A 60 -4.72 -14.95 4.58
C GLY A 60 -3.23 -14.62 4.46
N PRO A 61 -2.38 -15.18 5.33
CA PRO A 61 -0.93 -14.95 5.31
C PRO A 61 -0.28 -15.28 3.97
N ASP A 62 -0.73 -16.33 3.29
CA ASP A 62 -0.18 -16.72 1.98
C ASP A 62 -0.48 -15.66 0.92
N GLY A 63 -1.66 -15.07 0.95
CA GLY A 63 -2.03 -13.99 0.03
C GLY A 63 -1.18 -12.75 0.27
N ARG A 64 -0.90 -12.42 1.53
CA ARG A 64 -0.02 -11.32 1.87
C ARG A 64 1.41 -11.57 1.36
N ASP A 65 1.94 -12.77 1.58
CA ASP A 65 3.27 -13.13 1.11
C ASP A 65 3.36 -13.06 -0.42
N ALA A 66 2.34 -13.57 -1.12
CA ALA A 66 2.27 -13.51 -2.58
C ALA A 66 2.23 -12.06 -3.08
N HIS A 67 1.44 -11.18 -2.42
CA HIS A 67 1.37 -9.76 -2.77
C HIS A 67 2.73 -9.08 -2.63
N MET A 68 3.44 -9.32 -1.53
CA MET A 68 4.74 -8.70 -1.29
C MET A 68 5.83 -9.13 -2.30
N LYS A 69 5.62 -10.25 -2.97
CA LYS A 69 6.52 -10.76 -4.02
C LYS A 69 6.01 -10.45 -5.43
N GLY A 70 4.84 -9.84 -5.54
CA GLY A 70 4.16 -9.61 -6.81
C GLY A 70 4.62 -8.36 -7.55
N GLU A 71 4.04 -8.15 -8.73
CA GLU A 71 4.42 -7.05 -9.61
C GLU A 71 4.07 -5.67 -9.05
N ALA A 72 2.95 -5.55 -8.29
CA ALA A 72 2.58 -4.30 -7.65
C ALA A 72 3.67 -3.83 -6.68
N ALA A 73 4.12 -4.71 -5.79
CA ALA A 73 5.18 -4.39 -4.82
C ALA A 73 6.49 -4.06 -5.53
N LYS A 74 6.85 -4.83 -6.55
CA LYS A 74 8.07 -4.57 -7.34
C LYS A 74 8.04 -3.18 -7.96
N LEU A 75 6.92 -2.79 -8.58
CA LEU A 75 6.76 -1.49 -9.19
C LEU A 75 6.88 -0.36 -8.17
N ILE A 76 6.18 -0.47 -7.05
CA ILE A 76 6.19 0.54 -6.00
C ILE A 76 7.61 0.73 -5.45
N PHE A 77 8.27 -0.35 -5.06
CA PHE A 77 9.61 -0.26 -4.46
C PHE A 77 10.73 0.01 -5.47
N ALA A 78 10.43 -0.04 -6.77
CA ALA A 78 11.36 0.42 -7.80
C ALA A 78 11.25 1.92 -8.08
N THR A 79 10.07 2.53 -7.88
CA THR A 79 9.80 3.90 -8.34
C THR A 79 9.64 4.92 -7.22
N VAL A 80 9.11 4.53 -6.05
CA VAL A 80 8.74 5.45 -4.98
C VAL A 80 9.90 5.88 -4.08
N PRO A 81 10.84 5.01 -3.67
CA PRO A 81 11.84 5.34 -2.66
C PRO A 81 12.65 6.62 -2.89
N PRO A 82 13.06 6.98 -4.14
CA PRO A 82 13.82 8.22 -4.34
C PRO A 82 13.06 9.50 -3.94
N LEU A 83 11.73 9.42 -3.85
CA LEU A 83 10.89 10.56 -3.49
C LEU A 83 10.54 10.61 -2.00
N LEU A 84 11.04 9.68 -1.21
CA LEU A 84 10.71 9.57 0.22
C LEU A 84 11.81 10.17 1.09
N GLU A 85 11.41 10.74 2.25
CA GLU A 85 12.35 11.24 3.26
C GLU A 85 13.09 10.10 3.96
N ALA A 86 12.44 8.94 4.09
CA ALA A 86 12.99 7.75 4.75
C ALA A 86 12.35 6.51 4.15
N GLU A 87 12.95 5.34 4.39
CA GLU A 87 12.36 4.07 4.00
C GLU A 87 11.00 3.88 4.67
N PRO A 88 9.98 3.44 3.93
CA PRO A 88 8.67 3.18 4.53
C PRO A 88 8.74 1.98 5.47
N VAL A 89 8.02 2.08 6.59
CA VAL A 89 7.89 0.97 7.53
C VAL A 89 6.61 0.22 7.20
N ILE A 90 6.75 -1.06 6.86
CA ILE A 90 5.61 -1.92 6.57
C ILE A 90 5.07 -2.45 7.90
N HIS A 91 3.78 -2.20 8.17
CA HIS A 91 3.11 -2.72 9.36
C HIS A 91 2.19 -3.88 8.94
N PRO A 92 2.64 -5.14 9.06
CA PRO A 92 1.71 -6.25 8.95
C PRO A 92 0.77 -6.19 10.15
N ALA A 93 -0.51 -6.46 9.92
CA ALA A 93 -1.53 -6.27 10.94
C ALA A 93 -2.62 -7.33 10.83
N ASP A 94 -3.32 -7.55 11.94
CA ASP A 94 -4.51 -8.37 11.96
C ASP A 94 -5.75 -7.46 11.97
N VAL A 95 -6.79 -7.91 11.28
CA VAL A 95 -8.08 -7.22 11.33
C VAL A 95 -8.75 -7.52 12.66
N VAL A 96 -8.94 -6.49 13.47
CA VAL A 96 -9.60 -6.60 14.78
C VAL A 96 -11.11 -6.44 14.64
N ALA A 97 -11.54 -5.50 13.81
CA ALA A 97 -12.96 -5.28 13.53
C ALA A 97 -13.07 -4.64 12.16
N ARG A 98 -14.18 -4.89 11.47
CA ARG A 98 -14.42 -4.27 10.17
C ARG A 98 -15.90 -4.20 9.85
N LYS A 99 -16.22 -3.25 8.99
CA LYS A 99 -17.47 -3.18 8.27
C LYS A 99 -17.13 -3.13 6.79
N GLY A 100 -17.70 -4.02 6.00
CA GLY A 100 -17.41 -4.11 4.57
C GLY A 100 -16.12 -4.86 4.26
N ALA A 101 -15.84 -4.99 2.95
CA ALA A 101 -14.68 -5.69 2.38
C ALA A 101 -14.48 -7.10 2.93
#